data_af4a60be9cd8446937896489bda4156b
#
_entry.id   af4a60be9cd8446937896489bda4156b
#
_cell.length_a   1.000
_cell.length_b   1.000
_cell.length_c   1.000
_cell.angle_alpha   90.00
_cell.angle_beta   90.00
_cell.angle_gamma   90.00
#
_symmetry.space_group_name_H-M   'P 1'
#
loop_
_entity.id
_entity.type
_entity.pdbx_description
1 polymer ?
#
loop_
_entity_poly.entity_id
_entity_poly.type
_entity_poly.pdbx_seq_one_letter_code
_entity_poly.pdbx_strand_id
1 'polypeptide(L)'
;VYTHGNFDAQIRQIQSHFQIEPDEIDLPTFPLFALFDPALGMTAVIPDMDPTKPARVNPVKIIEAIENHGVTNMFASPALLNRVGKYGRENNIKLPSLRRVVSAGAPVSPANIEQFSAMLSRDTQIHTPYGATEAVPIISIGSHEILSETKKLSEQGFGMCIGRPIENTAIKLLTISDDPITQLRNSLVVPENQVGEITV
;
A
#
# COMPACT_ATOMS: atom_id res chain seq x y z
N VAL A 1 -9.61 -20.24 3.77
CA VAL A 1 -9.35 -20.21 5.23
C VAL A 1 -7.96 -19.66 5.46
N TYR A 2 -7.83 -18.59 6.23
CA TYR A 2 -6.56 -18.00 6.61
C TYR A 2 -5.90 -18.84 7.71
N THR A 3 -4.64 -19.17 7.53
CA THR A 3 -3.88 -20.05 8.44
C THR A 3 -2.65 -19.34 9.00
N HIS A 4 -2.00 -19.89 10.02
CA HIS A 4 -0.71 -19.39 10.50
C HIS A 4 0.35 -19.40 9.39
N GLY A 5 0.30 -20.37 8.47
CA GLY A 5 1.21 -20.41 7.32
C GLY A 5 1.01 -19.26 6.36
N ASN A 6 -0.23 -18.76 6.16
CA ASN A 6 -0.49 -17.55 5.39
C ASN A 6 0.14 -16.32 6.07
N PHE A 7 -0.07 -16.17 7.38
CA PHE A 7 0.50 -15.07 8.15
C PHE A 7 2.03 -15.04 8.09
N ASP A 8 2.65 -16.20 8.30
CA ASP A 8 4.10 -16.38 8.22
C ASP A 8 4.67 -16.02 6.82
N ALA A 9 3.96 -16.44 5.77
CA ALA A 9 4.35 -16.10 4.40
C ALA A 9 4.23 -14.59 4.13
N GLN A 10 3.16 -13.96 4.59
CA GLN A 10 2.94 -12.52 4.45
C GLN A 10 4.01 -11.71 5.20
N ILE A 11 4.39 -12.09 6.42
CA ILE A 11 5.47 -11.42 7.16
C ILE A 11 6.75 -11.43 6.33
N ARG A 12 7.15 -12.60 5.81
CA ARG A 12 8.37 -12.71 4.99
C ARG A 12 8.29 -11.86 3.72
N GLN A 13 7.15 -11.88 3.04
CA GLN A 13 6.94 -11.09 1.82
C GLN A 13 6.94 -9.59 2.09
N ILE A 14 6.25 -9.13 3.14
CA ILE A 14 6.22 -7.74 3.57
C ILE A 14 7.63 -7.28 3.93
N GLN A 15 8.34 -8.04 4.75
CA GLN A 15 9.71 -7.72 5.17
C GLN A 15 10.66 -7.61 3.98
N SER A 16 10.68 -8.63 3.11
CA SER A 16 11.57 -8.68 1.95
C SER A 16 11.23 -7.58 0.93
N HIS A 17 9.95 -7.46 0.56
CA HIS A 17 9.54 -6.52 -0.49
C HIS A 17 9.72 -5.05 -0.09
N PHE A 18 9.35 -4.71 1.13
CA PHE A 18 9.47 -3.34 1.64
C PHE A 18 10.80 -3.07 2.35
N GLN A 19 11.68 -4.08 2.44
CA GLN A 19 12.97 -3.98 3.11
C GLN A 19 12.84 -3.42 4.53
N ILE A 20 11.90 -4.00 5.30
CA ILE A 20 11.66 -3.61 6.69
C ILE A 20 12.76 -4.22 7.56
N GLU A 21 13.39 -3.37 8.37
CA GLU A 21 14.39 -3.77 9.34
C GLU A 21 13.79 -3.80 10.76
N PRO A 22 14.30 -4.68 11.65
CA PRO A 22 13.97 -4.61 13.06
C PRO A 22 14.25 -3.23 13.64
N ASP A 23 13.54 -2.87 14.72
CA ASP A 23 13.62 -1.59 15.42
C ASP A 23 13.07 -0.37 14.64
N GLU A 24 12.49 -0.57 13.45
CA GLU A 24 11.72 0.48 12.80
C GLU A 24 10.44 0.79 13.59
N ILE A 25 9.92 2.01 13.39
CA ILE A 25 8.71 2.48 14.07
C ILE A 25 7.61 2.68 13.03
N ASP A 26 6.52 1.90 13.15
CA ASP A 26 5.35 2.01 12.27
C ASP A 26 4.23 2.84 12.88
N LEU A 27 3.50 3.55 12.03
CA LEU A 27 2.23 4.19 12.34
C LEU A 27 1.11 3.46 11.58
N PRO A 28 0.58 2.34 12.11
CA PRO A 28 -0.49 1.59 11.48
C PRO A 28 -1.83 2.30 11.70
N THR A 29 -2.29 3.09 10.73
CA THR A 29 -3.58 3.80 10.85
C THR A 29 -4.80 2.90 10.65
N PHE A 30 -4.58 1.63 10.33
CA PHE A 30 -5.57 0.58 10.32
C PHE A 30 -5.11 -0.55 11.28
N PRO A 31 -5.85 -0.81 12.38
CA PRO A 31 -5.38 -1.63 13.50
C PRO A 31 -4.92 -3.05 13.15
N LEU A 32 -5.49 -3.66 12.10
CA LEU A 32 -5.09 -5.02 11.67
C LEU A 32 -3.62 -5.07 11.21
N PHE A 33 -3.08 -3.98 10.68
CA PHE A 33 -1.67 -3.95 10.25
C PHE A 33 -0.70 -3.92 11.43
N ALA A 34 -1.11 -3.39 12.59
CA ALA A 34 -0.33 -3.46 13.81
C ALA A 34 -0.05 -4.90 14.30
N LEU A 35 -0.77 -5.90 13.78
CA LEU A 35 -0.50 -7.31 14.07
C LEU A 35 0.79 -7.80 13.42
N PHE A 36 1.22 -7.19 12.32
CA PHE A 36 2.47 -7.54 11.63
C PHE A 36 3.69 -6.93 12.33
N ASP A 37 3.55 -5.78 12.98
CA ASP A 37 4.66 -5.03 13.55
C ASP A 37 5.51 -5.85 14.54
N PRO A 38 4.95 -6.53 15.56
CA PRO A 38 5.75 -7.35 16.47
C PRO A 38 6.48 -8.49 15.76
N ALA A 39 5.85 -9.09 14.74
CA ALA A 39 6.45 -10.18 13.99
C ALA A 39 7.56 -9.71 13.03
N LEU A 40 7.53 -8.44 12.63
CA LEU A 40 8.57 -7.75 11.85
C LEU A 40 9.67 -7.13 12.74
N GLY A 41 9.52 -7.21 14.06
CA GLY A 41 10.44 -6.57 15.01
C GLY A 41 10.28 -5.04 15.09
N MET A 42 9.13 -4.52 14.69
CA MET A 42 8.83 -3.09 14.67
C MET A 42 8.11 -2.64 15.97
N THR A 43 8.21 -1.36 16.26
CA THR A 43 7.38 -0.72 17.28
C THR A 43 6.16 -0.08 16.64
N ALA A 44 4.95 -0.45 17.07
CA ALA A 44 3.70 0.17 16.60
C ALA A 44 3.36 1.41 17.43
N VAL A 45 3.18 2.55 16.77
CA VAL A 45 2.62 3.78 17.34
C VAL A 45 1.16 3.88 16.91
N ILE A 46 0.23 3.63 17.82
CA ILE A 46 -1.20 3.68 17.53
C ILE A 46 -1.68 5.14 17.61
N PRO A 47 -2.11 5.75 16.47
CA PRO A 47 -2.51 7.14 16.47
C PRO A 47 -3.87 7.36 17.15
N ASP A 48 -4.06 8.54 17.75
CA ASP A 48 -5.35 8.96 18.29
C ASP A 48 -6.31 9.34 17.17
N MET A 49 -7.00 8.34 16.62
CA MET A 49 -7.99 8.51 15.55
C MET A 49 -9.08 7.42 15.61
N ASP A 50 -10.21 7.69 14.98
CA ASP A 50 -11.21 6.67 14.66
C ASP A 50 -10.81 5.95 13.35
N PRO A 51 -10.33 4.70 13.39
CA PRO A 51 -9.87 4.00 12.19
C PRO A 51 -10.99 3.66 11.21
N THR A 52 -12.24 3.72 11.65
CA THR A 52 -13.41 3.50 10.77
C THR A 52 -13.75 4.73 9.93
N LYS A 53 -13.18 5.90 10.25
CA LYS A 53 -13.44 7.17 9.58
C LYS A 53 -12.15 7.89 9.15
N PRO A 54 -11.27 7.24 8.37
CA PRO A 54 -9.96 7.79 8.01
C PRO A 54 -10.03 9.14 7.28
N ALA A 55 -11.10 9.38 6.52
CA ALA A 55 -11.33 10.66 5.85
C ALA A 55 -11.62 11.83 6.82
N ARG A 56 -11.98 11.54 8.06
CA ARG A 56 -12.29 12.54 9.11
C ARG A 56 -11.17 12.71 10.13
N VAL A 57 -10.03 12.08 9.93
CA VAL A 57 -8.89 12.18 10.82
C VAL A 57 -8.47 13.63 11.02
N ASN A 58 -8.02 13.97 12.23
CA ASN A 58 -7.33 15.23 12.48
C ASN A 58 -5.87 15.11 11.98
N PRO A 59 -5.49 15.83 10.90
CA PRO A 59 -4.14 15.71 10.34
C PRO A 59 -3.04 16.07 11.34
N VAL A 60 -3.30 17.01 12.23
CA VAL A 60 -2.32 17.46 13.22
C VAL A 60 -1.91 16.29 14.12
N LYS A 61 -2.87 15.50 14.62
CA LYS A 61 -2.59 14.34 15.48
C LYS A 61 -1.73 13.27 14.79
N ILE A 62 -1.94 13.07 13.49
CA ILE A 62 -1.12 12.12 12.69
C ILE A 62 0.31 12.65 12.55
N ILE A 63 0.45 13.92 12.21
CA ILE A 63 1.75 14.58 12.06
C ILE A 63 2.52 14.58 13.38
N GLU A 64 1.86 14.99 14.48
CA GLU A 64 2.45 14.96 15.82
C GLU A 64 2.89 13.56 16.25
N ALA A 65 2.09 12.52 15.92
CA ALA A 65 2.48 11.14 16.21
C ALA A 65 3.75 10.74 15.44
N ILE A 66 3.86 11.13 14.18
CA ILE A 66 5.05 10.86 13.35
C ILE A 66 6.28 11.59 13.92
N GLU A 67 6.15 12.87 14.22
CA GLU A 67 7.26 13.71 14.69
C GLU A 67 7.71 13.31 16.12
N ASN A 68 6.77 13.15 17.04
CA ASN A 68 7.06 12.87 18.45
C ASN A 68 7.68 11.49 18.68
N HIS A 69 7.38 10.52 17.83
CA HIS A 69 7.89 9.15 17.95
C HIS A 69 8.96 8.79 16.92
N GLY A 70 9.31 9.71 16.01
CA GLY A 70 10.30 9.43 14.97
C GLY A 70 9.87 8.29 14.04
N VAL A 71 8.59 8.24 13.70
CA VAL A 71 8.02 7.17 12.88
C VAL A 71 8.76 7.06 11.54
N THR A 72 9.18 5.84 11.19
CA THR A 72 9.94 5.54 9.98
C THR A 72 9.09 4.89 8.88
N ASN A 73 8.01 4.23 9.27
CA ASN A 73 7.10 3.55 8.38
C ASN A 73 5.65 3.95 8.68
N MET A 74 4.80 4.00 7.69
CA MET A 74 3.40 4.35 7.87
C MET A 74 2.51 3.52 6.95
N PHE A 75 1.51 2.84 7.53
CA PHE A 75 0.42 2.28 6.75
C PHE A 75 -0.80 3.19 6.80
N ALA A 76 -1.33 3.58 5.61
CA ALA A 76 -2.44 4.51 5.53
C ALA A 76 -3.41 4.17 4.39
N SER A 77 -4.71 4.35 4.62
CA SER A 77 -5.70 4.30 3.54
C SER A 77 -5.56 5.52 2.61
N PRO A 78 -5.99 5.42 1.34
CA PRO A 78 -5.97 6.55 0.41
C PRO A 78 -6.73 7.79 0.92
N ALA A 79 -7.81 7.58 1.67
CA ALA A 79 -8.59 8.66 2.27
C ALA A 79 -7.81 9.43 3.34
N LEU A 80 -7.02 8.71 4.15
CA LEU A 80 -6.15 9.33 5.14
C LEU A 80 -4.99 10.07 4.47
N LEU A 81 -4.32 9.44 3.48
CA LEU A 81 -3.26 10.10 2.70
C LEU A 81 -3.74 11.41 2.09
N ASN A 82 -4.93 11.42 1.49
CA ASN A 82 -5.52 12.63 0.94
C ASN A 82 -5.72 13.70 2.01
N ARG A 83 -6.30 13.33 3.16
CA ARG A 83 -6.60 14.25 4.24
C ARG A 83 -5.36 14.88 4.85
N VAL A 84 -4.37 14.05 5.19
CA VAL A 84 -3.10 14.49 5.79
C VAL A 84 -2.22 15.22 4.78
N GLY A 85 -2.12 14.69 3.54
CA GLY A 85 -1.35 15.29 2.47
C GLY A 85 -1.84 16.69 2.09
N LYS A 86 -3.17 16.89 2.01
CA LYS A 86 -3.75 18.20 1.76
C LYS A 86 -3.33 19.22 2.84
N TYR A 87 -3.51 18.85 4.09
CA TYR A 87 -3.13 19.70 5.21
C TYR A 87 -1.61 19.97 5.24
N GLY A 88 -0.80 18.94 5.05
CA GLY A 88 0.65 19.07 5.06
C GLY A 88 1.17 19.97 3.95
N ARG A 89 0.61 19.86 2.74
CA ARG A 89 0.94 20.74 1.61
C ARG A 89 0.57 22.20 1.88
N GLU A 90 -0.64 22.44 2.40
CA GLU A 90 -1.13 23.79 2.72
C GLU A 90 -0.30 24.49 3.82
N ASN A 91 0.29 23.70 4.72
CA ASN A 91 1.09 24.19 5.86
C ASN A 91 2.61 23.99 5.68
N ASN A 92 3.08 23.55 4.50
CA ASN A 92 4.48 23.27 4.20
C ASN A 92 5.16 22.30 5.18
N ILE A 93 4.41 21.32 5.68
CA ILE A 93 4.91 20.29 6.61
C ILE A 93 5.87 19.35 5.88
N LYS A 94 6.95 18.93 6.59
CA LYS A 94 7.88 17.91 6.14
C LYS A 94 7.97 16.80 7.17
N LEU A 95 8.05 15.56 6.71
CA LEU A 95 8.12 14.35 7.52
C LEU A 95 9.41 13.56 7.18
N PRO A 96 10.57 14.10 7.54
CA PRO A 96 11.86 13.54 7.10
C PRO A 96 12.20 12.20 7.77
N SER A 97 11.53 11.82 8.86
CA SER A 97 11.72 10.52 9.52
C SER A 97 11.14 9.36 8.73
N LEU A 98 10.09 9.59 7.92
CA LEU A 98 9.46 8.56 7.13
C LEU A 98 10.42 8.05 6.03
N ARG A 99 10.71 6.75 6.05
CA ARG A 99 11.50 6.04 5.05
C ARG A 99 10.61 5.39 3.99
N ARG A 100 9.38 5.00 4.37
CA ARG A 100 8.36 4.44 3.46
C ARG A 100 6.96 4.73 3.95
N VAL A 101 6.05 4.77 2.99
CA VAL A 101 4.61 4.83 3.24
C VAL A 101 3.96 3.72 2.42
N VAL A 102 3.08 2.96 3.03
CA VAL A 102 2.30 1.90 2.35
C VAL A 102 0.84 2.31 2.35
N SER A 103 0.21 2.32 1.19
CA SER A 103 -1.21 2.67 1.06
C SER A 103 -1.98 1.61 0.28
N ALA A 104 -3.00 1.04 0.91
CA ALA A 104 -3.81 -0.02 0.34
C ALA A 104 -5.27 0.07 0.79
N GLY A 105 -6.08 -0.92 0.38
CA GLY A 105 -7.51 -1.02 0.70
C GLY A 105 -8.43 -0.35 -0.32
N ALA A 106 -7.90 0.52 -1.17
CA ALA A 106 -8.58 1.11 -2.32
C ALA A 106 -7.53 1.69 -3.30
N PRO A 107 -7.90 2.00 -4.55
CA PRO A 107 -7.01 2.67 -5.50
C PRO A 107 -6.53 4.04 -4.97
N VAL A 108 -5.22 4.30 -5.09
CA VAL A 108 -4.61 5.56 -4.68
C VAL A 108 -4.41 6.45 -5.90
N SER A 109 -5.11 7.57 -5.98
CA SER A 109 -4.97 8.46 -7.12
C SER A 109 -3.56 9.07 -7.23
N PRO A 110 -3.01 9.28 -8.43
CA PRO A 110 -1.72 9.96 -8.61
C PRO A 110 -1.67 11.33 -7.94
N ALA A 111 -2.79 12.05 -7.91
CA ALA A 111 -2.90 13.35 -7.24
C ALA A 111 -2.69 13.25 -5.72
N ASN A 112 -3.24 12.22 -5.08
CA ASN A 112 -3.03 11.98 -3.64
C ASN A 112 -1.57 11.61 -3.35
N ILE A 113 -0.97 10.79 -4.22
CA ILE A 113 0.45 10.41 -4.14
C ILE A 113 1.33 11.65 -4.25
N GLU A 114 1.14 12.47 -5.28
CA GLU A 114 1.90 13.70 -5.51
C GLU A 114 1.79 14.66 -4.31
N GLN A 115 0.58 14.81 -3.80
CA GLN A 115 0.29 15.70 -2.67
C GLN A 115 1.00 15.25 -1.38
N PHE A 116 0.96 13.96 -1.05
CA PHE A 116 1.61 13.43 0.14
C PHE A 116 3.13 13.34 -0.04
N SER A 117 3.62 12.99 -1.23
CA SER A 117 5.06 12.96 -1.55
C SER A 117 5.74 14.30 -1.34
N ALA A 118 5.01 15.41 -1.48
CA ALA A 118 5.56 16.75 -1.20
C ALA A 118 6.00 16.93 0.27
N MET A 119 5.53 16.09 1.19
CA MET A 119 5.91 16.10 2.60
C MET A 119 7.12 15.21 2.90
N LEU A 120 7.47 14.31 2.00
CA LEU A 120 8.48 13.26 2.18
C LEU A 120 9.87 13.72 1.71
N SER A 121 10.90 13.01 2.14
CA SER A 121 12.23 13.10 1.58
C SER A 121 12.24 12.56 0.14
N ARG A 122 13.20 13.03 -0.69
CA ARG A 122 13.25 12.69 -2.11
C ARG A 122 13.32 11.17 -2.39
N ASP A 123 14.01 10.45 -1.52
CA ASP A 123 14.22 9.01 -1.69
C ASP A 123 13.10 8.16 -1.07
N THR A 124 12.19 8.78 -0.31
CA THR A 124 11.05 8.11 0.31
C THR A 124 9.95 7.85 -0.72
N GLN A 125 9.45 6.62 -0.77
CA GLN A 125 8.37 6.24 -1.66
C GLN A 125 7.07 5.93 -0.92
N ILE A 126 5.97 6.18 -1.60
CA ILE A 126 4.65 5.66 -1.27
C ILE A 126 4.45 4.40 -2.12
N HIS A 127 4.33 3.25 -1.47
CA HIS A 127 4.05 1.98 -2.13
C HIS A 127 2.55 1.73 -2.13
N THR A 128 2.02 1.28 -3.27
CA THR A 128 0.60 0.92 -3.40
C THR A 128 0.47 -0.56 -3.72
N PRO A 129 0.55 -1.42 -2.69
CA PRO A 129 0.37 -2.86 -2.89
C PRO A 129 -1.07 -3.20 -3.22
N TYR A 130 -1.23 -4.17 -4.12
CA TYR A 130 -2.49 -4.83 -4.43
C TYR A 130 -2.48 -6.24 -3.83
N GLY A 131 -3.62 -6.66 -3.31
CA GLY A 131 -3.80 -8.00 -2.74
C GLY A 131 -5.13 -8.12 -2.01
N ALA A 132 -5.33 -9.27 -1.40
CA ALA A 132 -6.47 -9.58 -0.54
C ALA A 132 -5.99 -9.97 0.86
N THR A 133 -6.89 -10.09 1.82
CA THR A 133 -6.54 -10.49 3.19
C THR A 133 -5.74 -11.80 3.21
N GLU A 134 -6.08 -12.72 2.31
CA GLU A 134 -5.46 -14.04 2.20
C GLU A 134 -4.07 -14.01 1.57
N ALA A 135 -3.76 -12.96 0.80
CA ALA A 135 -2.49 -12.81 0.09
C ALA A 135 -2.20 -11.32 -0.17
N VAL A 136 -1.39 -10.70 0.68
CA VAL A 136 -0.95 -9.31 0.56
C VAL A 136 0.49 -9.16 1.08
N PRO A 137 1.37 -8.46 0.33
CA PRO A 137 1.19 -7.97 -1.04
C PRO A 137 1.30 -9.08 -2.09
N ILE A 138 0.65 -8.93 -3.24
CA ILE A 138 0.84 -9.79 -4.43
C ILE A 138 1.45 -9.02 -5.60
N ILE A 139 1.05 -7.77 -5.76
CA ILE A 139 1.55 -6.83 -6.74
C ILE A 139 1.89 -5.55 -6.02
N SER A 140 2.87 -4.80 -6.47
CA SER A 140 3.18 -3.50 -5.88
C SER A 140 3.79 -2.55 -6.91
N ILE A 141 3.58 -1.24 -6.68
CA ILE A 141 4.22 -0.17 -7.44
C ILE A 141 4.58 0.97 -6.49
N GLY A 142 5.70 1.64 -6.76
CA GLY A 142 6.15 2.80 -5.99
C GLY A 142 5.73 4.13 -6.60
N SER A 143 5.66 5.15 -5.77
CA SER A 143 5.25 6.51 -6.17
C SER A 143 6.13 7.12 -7.26
N HIS A 144 7.41 6.80 -7.29
CA HIS A 144 8.32 7.33 -8.33
C HIS A 144 7.88 6.86 -9.72
N GLU A 145 7.61 5.56 -9.90
CA GLU A 145 7.13 5.01 -11.17
C GLU A 145 5.72 5.51 -11.51
N ILE A 146 4.84 5.59 -10.48
CA ILE A 146 3.48 6.11 -10.71
C ILE A 146 3.54 7.54 -11.27
N LEU A 147 4.31 8.42 -10.66
CA LEU A 147 4.34 9.83 -11.03
C LEU A 147 5.12 10.09 -12.32
N SER A 148 6.16 9.31 -12.63
CA SER A 148 6.98 9.50 -13.83
C SER A 148 6.41 8.82 -15.08
N GLU A 149 5.76 7.65 -14.93
CA GLU A 149 5.41 6.81 -16.06
C GLU A 149 3.91 6.60 -16.20
N THR A 150 3.23 6.07 -15.13
CA THR A 150 1.86 5.57 -15.30
C THR A 150 0.76 6.61 -15.07
N LYS A 151 1.08 7.76 -14.43
CA LYS A 151 0.12 8.86 -14.18
C LYS A 151 -0.58 9.30 -15.47
N LYS A 152 0.18 9.51 -16.54
CA LYS A 152 -0.38 9.96 -17.82
C LYS A 152 -1.37 8.96 -18.43
N LEU A 153 -1.06 7.67 -18.32
CA LEU A 153 -1.95 6.61 -18.80
C LEU A 153 -3.24 6.56 -17.98
N SER A 154 -3.13 6.69 -16.66
CA SER A 154 -4.30 6.77 -15.78
C SER A 154 -5.20 7.98 -16.11
N GLU A 155 -4.62 9.14 -16.38
CA GLU A 155 -5.33 10.35 -16.78
C GLU A 155 -6.00 10.21 -18.16
N GLN A 156 -5.47 9.33 -19.05
CA GLN A 156 -6.06 9.01 -20.35
C GLN A 156 -7.16 7.93 -20.26
N GLY A 157 -7.46 7.40 -19.06
CA GLY A 157 -8.54 6.44 -18.87
C GLY A 157 -8.13 4.98 -18.94
N PHE A 158 -6.83 4.64 -18.99
CA PHE A 158 -6.35 3.25 -18.96
C PHE A 158 -6.50 2.57 -17.59
N GLY A 159 -7.02 3.30 -16.60
CA GLY A 159 -7.14 2.80 -15.23
C GLY A 159 -5.88 3.04 -14.39
N MET A 160 -5.89 2.49 -13.18
CA MET A 160 -4.76 2.62 -12.25
C MET A 160 -3.79 1.47 -12.46
N CYS A 161 -2.52 1.79 -12.72
CA CYS A 161 -1.48 0.77 -12.74
C CYS A 161 -1.27 0.23 -11.31
N ILE A 162 -1.36 -1.08 -11.15
CA ILE A 162 -1.12 -1.76 -9.87
C ILE A 162 0.32 -2.26 -9.71
N GLY A 163 1.13 -2.17 -10.77
CA GLY A 163 2.56 -2.52 -10.74
C GLY A 163 2.89 -3.92 -11.22
N ARG A 164 3.88 -4.53 -10.57
CA ARG A 164 4.41 -5.84 -10.93
C ARG A 164 4.23 -6.83 -9.79
N PRO A 165 4.12 -8.15 -10.09
CA PRO A 165 4.16 -9.19 -9.09
C PRO A 165 5.38 -9.04 -8.19
N ILE A 166 5.19 -9.23 -6.88
CA ILE A 166 6.31 -9.31 -5.95
C ILE A 166 7.07 -10.64 -6.14
N GLU A 167 8.24 -10.71 -5.56
CA GLU A 167 9.08 -11.91 -5.63
C GLU A 167 8.31 -13.17 -5.15
N ASN A 168 8.50 -14.29 -5.83
CA ASN A 168 7.85 -15.58 -5.57
C ASN A 168 6.31 -15.58 -5.72
N THR A 169 5.74 -14.62 -6.44
CA THR A 169 4.32 -14.57 -6.77
C THR A 169 4.11 -14.78 -8.26
N ALA A 170 3.29 -15.75 -8.62
CA ALA A 170 2.89 -16.01 -10.01
C ALA A 170 1.47 -15.51 -10.25
N ILE A 171 1.28 -14.69 -11.28
CA ILE A 171 -0.02 -14.10 -11.63
C ILE A 171 -0.42 -14.52 -13.03
N LYS A 172 -1.68 -14.84 -13.19
CA LYS A 172 -2.32 -15.05 -14.49
C LYS A 172 -3.58 -14.19 -14.59
N LEU A 173 -3.88 -13.76 -15.81
CA LEU A 173 -5.18 -13.16 -16.13
C LEU A 173 -6.02 -14.22 -16.80
N LEU A 174 -7.19 -14.49 -16.25
CA LEU A 174 -8.12 -15.47 -16.78
C LEU A 174 -9.30 -14.77 -17.44
N THR A 175 -9.97 -15.46 -18.34
CA THR A 175 -11.25 -15.02 -18.92
C THR A 175 -12.25 -14.79 -17.80
N ILE A 176 -12.89 -13.63 -17.78
CA ILE A 176 -13.92 -13.29 -16.78
C ILE A 176 -15.12 -14.23 -16.96
N SER A 177 -15.52 -14.92 -15.89
CA SER A 177 -16.64 -15.85 -15.87
C SER A 177 -17.30 -15.88 -14.49
N ASP A 178 -18.61 -15.96 -14.46
CA ASP A 178 -19.39 -16.19 -13.25
C ASP A 178 -19.44 -17.67 -12.87
N ASP A 179 -19.01 -18.57 -13.76
CA ASP A 179 -18.98 -20.01 -13.51
C ASP A 179 -17.75 -20.41 -12.68
N PRO A 180 -17.89 -21.34 -11.71
CA PRO A 180 -16.78 -21.81 -10.92
C PRO A 180 -15.69 -22.47 -11.77
N ILE A 181 -14.46 -22.00 -11.64
CA ILE A 181 -13.28 -22.63 -12.28
C ILE A 181 -12.81 -23.77 -11.39
N THR A 182 -13.16 -25.01 -11.77
CA THR A 182 -12.78 -26.21 -11.03
C THR A 182 -11.37 -26.71 -11.32
N GLN A 183 -10.83 -26.33 -12.50
CA GLN A 183 -9.48 -26.68 -12.93
C GLN A 183 -8.89 -25.54 -13.77
N LEU A 184 -7.70 -25.08 -13.40
CA LEU A 184 -6.96 -24.11 -14.18
C LEU A 184 -6.45 -24.75 -15.47
N ARG A 185 -6.88 -24.23 -16.63
CA ARG A 185 -6.45 -24.66 -17.96
C ARG A 185 -5.82 -23.48 -18.70
N ASN A 186 -4.83 -23.73 -19.53
CA ASN A 186 -4.18 -22.69 -20.34
C ASN A 186 -5.16 -21.98 -21.30
N SER A 187 -6.24 -22.65 -21.71
CA SER A 187 -7.29 -22.05 -22.55
C SER A 187 -8.10 -20.95 -21.86
N LEU A 188 -8.02 -20.85 -20.53
CA LEU A 188 -8.65 -19.77 -19.74
C LEU A 188 -7.77 -18.54 -19.60
N VAL A 189 -6.46 -18.67 -19.88
CA VAL A 189 -5.53 -17.54 -19.75
C VAL A 189 -5.73 -16.59 -20.92
N VAL A 190 -6.02 -15.34 -20.62
CA VAL A 190 -6.17 -14.30 -21.66
C VAL A 190 -4.82 -13.88 -22.22
N PRO A 191 -4.73 -13.53 -23.52
CA PRO A 191 -3.53 -12.97 -24.11
C PRO A 191 -3.12 -11.64 -23.46
N GLU A 192 -1.85 -11.26 -23.65
CA GLU A 192 -1.37 -9.94 -23.24
C GLU A 192 -2.23 -8.80 -23.82
N ASN A 193 -2.36 -7.72 -23.07
CA ASN A 193 -3.16 -6.53 -23.39
C ASN A 193 -4.67 -6.77 -23.51
N GLN A 194 -5.16 -7.87 -22.94
CA GLN A 194 -6.60 -8.10 -22.81
C GLN A 194 -7.05 -7.99 -21.36
N VAL A 195 -8.33 -7.68 -21.18
CA VAL A 195 -8.97 -7.62 -19.86
C VAL A 195 -9.26 -9.03 -19.36
N GLY A 196 -8.92 -9.30 -18.11
CA GLY A 196 -9.14 -10.58 -17.46
C GLY A 196 -9.23 -10.46 -15.95
N GLU A 197 -9.60 -11.56 -15.31
CA GLU A 197 -9.64 -11.68 -13.85
C GLU A 197 -8.25 -12.08 -13.32
N ILE A 198 -7.78 -11.37 -12.29
CA ILE A 198 -6.47 -11.63 -11.67
C ILE A 198 -6.55 -12.90 -10.84
N THR A 199 -5.67 -13.85 -11.13
CA THR A 199 -5.50 -15.10 -10.38
C THR A 199 -4.06 -15.23 -9.89
N VAL A 200 -3.89 -15.68 -8.67
CA VAL A 200 -2.62 -15.84 -7.96
C VAL A 200 -2.37 -17.30 -7.64
#